data_397a6f9aa9328741c3ba3f102d24fc44
#
_entry.id   397a6f9aa9328741c3ba3f102d24fc44
#
_cell.length_a   1.000
_cell.length_b   1.000
_cell.length_c   1.000
_cell.angle_alpha   90.00
_cell.angle_beta   90.00
_cell.angle_gamma   90.00
#
_symmetry.space_group_name_H-M   'P 1'
#
loop_
_entity.id
_entity.type
_entity.pdbx_description
1 polymer ?
#
loop_
_entity_poly.entity_id
_entity_poly.type
_entity_poly.pdbx_seq_one_letter_code
_entity_poly.pdbx_strand_id
1 'polypeptide(L)'
;KLIEIGTNGLRLSPIHQILVEKCIAGWKEIEYEVMRDHKGNVITVCNMENLDPVGIHTGDSVVVAPSQTLTDHEYQMLRTAALDIITELGIEGGCNCQFALKPDSYDYAVIEVNPRVSRSSALASKATGYPIAKVATKIAIGYTLDEITNDVTGKTCACFEPALDYIVVKYPKWPFDKFVYADKSLGTQMMATGEVMSIGNSFEAAMMKAVSSIELGMDTLTHKPFEELSDDEIVDHMHVQDAERVFCVYEALKRGIDHETIYRITKIDWWFLDKMQHLADLEKGLAKCEGVLSEAQYKEAKKYGFQDKTIKRLAKVDKLPVENYRAGFKMVDTCAAEFSANTPYFYSTYDGDNEAAEFIAEKEAKAAEKGEPRKKKVLVFGSGPIRIGQGIEFDYCSVHCVWTLKKHGCEAILVNNNPETVSTDFDTGDRLYFDPLNPESVDNIIATEKPDACVVQFGGQTAIKLAKHMDEIGLPILGTPADAIDEAEDRERFDELLERCSIPRAPGRTVFNLEEALAAADEIGLPVLMRPSYVPVSYTHLRAHETTLHL
;
A
#
# COMPACT_ATOMS: atom_id res chain seq x y z
N LYS A 1 -33.60 7.41 11.85
CA LYS A 1 -32.50 6.55 11.40
C LYS A 1 -32.92 5.08 11.30
N LEU A 2 -33.42 4.40 12.38
CA LEU A 2 -33.83 2.98 12.33
C LEU A 2 -34.93 2.72 11.28
N ILE A 3 -36.00 3.54 11.27
CA ILE A 3 -37.11 3.44 10.30
C ILE A 3 -36.59 3.64 8.87
N GLU A 4 -35.77 4.64 8.65
CA GLU A 4 -35.19 4.96 7.35
C GLU A 4 -34.32 3.80 6.81
N ILE A 5 -33.37 3.31 7.63
CA ILE A 5 -32.48 2.19 7.26
C ILE A 5 -33.31 0.93 7.01
N GLY A 6 -34.27 0.60 7.91
CA GLY A 6 -35.11 -0.59 7.76
C GLY A 6 -35.99 -0.52 6.51
N THR A 7 -36.60 0.63 6.21
CA THR A 7 -37.42 0.82 4.99
C THR A 7 -36.56 0.67 3.73
N ASN A 8 -35.39 1.28 3.71
CA ASN A 8 -34.46 1.17 2.58
C ASN A 8 -33.94 -0.28 2.41
N GLY A 9 -33.59 -0.94 3.51
CA GLY A 9 -33.15 -2.34 3.48
C GLY A 9 -34.21 -3.27 2.92
N LEU A 10 -35.45 -3.17 3.39
CA LEU A 10 -36.57 -3.95 2.85
C LEU A 10 -36.84 -3.67 1.36
N ARG A 11 -36.67 -2.43 0.92
CA ARG A 11 -36.84 -2.06 -0.49
C ARG A 11 -35.74 -2.59 -1.39
N LEU A 12 -34.50 -2.55 -0.92
CA LEU A 12 -33.31 -2.93 -1.71
C LEU A 12 -33.05 -4.45 -1.67
N SER A 13 -33.53 -5.15 -0.65
CA SER A 13 -33.36 -6.59 -0.55
C SER A 13 -34.15 -7.31 -1.65
N PRO A 14 -33.51 -8.19 -2.45
CA PRO A 14 -34.19 -8.96 -3.51
C PRO A 14 -35.33 -9.84 -3.00
N ILE A 15 -35.27 -10.23 -1.74
CA ILE A 15 -36.27 -11.09 -1.06
C ILE A 15 -37.12 -10.31 -0.05
N HIS A 16 -36.99 -8.98 0.00
CA HIS A 16 -37.73 -8.09 0.90
C HIS A 16 -37.62 -8.45 2.38
N GLN A 17 -36.42 -8.87 2.81
CA GLN A 17 -36.12 -9.22 4.20
C GLN A 17 -34.91 -8.44 4.69
N ILE A 18 -34.88 -8.15 5.98
CA ILE A 18 -33.72 -7.58 6.69
C ILE A 18 -33.47 -8.40 7.94
N LEU A 19 -32.20 -8.52 8.31
CA LEU A 19 -31.77 -9.07 9.59
C LEU A 19 -31.61 -7.91 10.60
N VAL A 20 -32.04 -8.12 11.82
CA VAL A 20 -31.84 -7.17 12.92
C VAL A 20 -31.03 -7.88 13.99
N GLU A 21 -29.82 -7.38 14.23
CA GLU A 21 -28.86 -7.99 15.15
C GLU A 21 -28.45 -7.01 16.24
N LYS A 22 -27.82 -7.55 17.29
CA LYS A 22 -27.20 -6.72 18.34
C LYS A 22 -25.99 -5.98 17.75
N CYS A 23 -25.93 -4.68 18.01
CA CYS A 23 -24.76 -3.89 17.61
C CYS A 23 -23.53 -4.29 18.44
N ILE A 24 -22.44 -4.61 17.77
CA ILE A 24 -21.12 -4.95 18.31
C ILE A 24 -20.06 -3.93 17.94
N ALA A 25 -20.45 -2.71 17.56
CA ALA A 25 -19.53 -1.64 17.25
C ALA A 25 -18.54 -1.41 18.42
N GLY A 26 -17.28 -1.18 18.08
CA GLY A 26 -16.20 -1.00 19.06
C GLY A 26 -15.51 -2.30 19.51
N TRP A 27 -15.94 -3.48 19.02
CA TRP A 27 -15.18 -4.71 19.20
C TRP A 27 -14.01 -4.73 18.22
N LYS A 28 -12.95 -5.50 18.53
CA LYS A 28 -11.84 -5.73 17.58
C LYS A 28 -12.33 -6.51 16.37
N GLU A 29 -11.86 -6.18 15.19
CA GLU A 29 -12.15 -6.92 13.97
C GLU A 29 -10.92 -7.74 13.54
N ILE A 30 -11.10 -9.05 13.47
CA ILE A 30 -10.04 -10.03 13.20
C ILE A 30 -10.45 -10.89 12.01
N GLU A 31 -9.53 -11.10 11.09
CA GLU A 31 -9.76 -11.93 9.91
C GLU A 31 -8.82 -13.13 9.87
N TYR A 32 -9.33 -14.24 9.34
CA TYR A 32 -8.56 -15.44 9.03
C TYR A 32 -8.78 -15.84 7.57
N GLU A 33 -7.70 -15.97 6.83
CA GLU A 33 -7.69 -16.63 5.54
C GLU A 33 -7.35 -18.10 5.75
N VAL A 34 -8.28 -18.98 5.37
CA VAL A 34 -8.17 -20.42 5.59
C VAL A 34 -8.30 -21.20 4.29
N MET A 35 -7.67 -22.36 4.22
CA MET A 35 -7.73 -23.24 3.06
C MET A 35 -8.06 -24.66 3.47
N ARG A 36 -8.87 -25.35 2.64
CA ARG A 36 -9.26 -26.73 2.88
C ARG A 36 -9.32 -27.50 1.56
N ASP A 37 -8.92 -28.77 1.59
CA ASP A 37 -9.09 -29.71 0.47
C ASP A 37 -10.22 -30.72 0.69
N HIS A 38 -10.51 -31.54 -0.31
CA HIS A 38 -11.58 -32.53 -0.28
C HIS A 38 -11.35 -33.70 0.71
N LYS A 39 -10.09 -33.94 1.13
CA LYS A 39 -9.74 -34.94 2.16
C LYS A 39 -9.88 -34.42 3.58
N GLY A 40 -10.13 -33.12 3.73
CA GLY A 40 -10.29 -32.48 5.03
C GLY A 40 -9.00 -31.99 5.64
N ASN A 41 -7.89 -31.93 4.89
CA ASN A 41 -6.74 -31.14 5.31
C ASN A 41 -7.13 -29.67 5.32
N VAL A 42 -6.84 -28.98 6.42
CA VAL A 42 -7.22 -27.59 6.62
C VAL A 42 -6.09 -26.81 7.28
N ILE A 43 -5.84 -25.58 6.81
CA ILE A 43 -4.82 -24.70 7.34
C ILE A 43 -5.31 -23.25 7.43
N THR A 44 -4.69 -22.49 8.31
CA THR A 44 -4.75 -21.03 8.32
C THR A 44 -3.58 -20.47 7.52
N VAL A 45 -3.86 -19.69 6.48
CA VAL A 45 -2.81 -19.07 5.66
C VAL A 45 -2.31 -17.79 6.29
N CYS A 46 -3.23 -16.97 6.80
CA CYS A 46 -2.90 -15.69 7.42
C CYS A 46 -3.99 -15.29 8.41
N ASN A 47 -3.59 -14.66 9.50
CA ASN A 47 -4.52 -13.89 10.30
C ASN A 47 -4.20 -12.40 10.23
N MET A 48 -5.22 -11.56 10.34
CA MET A 48 -5.11 -10.12 10.17
C MET A 48 -6.00 -9.40 11.18
N GLU A 49 -5.63 -8.19 11.50
CA GLU A 49 -6.34 -7.34 12.46
C GLU A 49 -6.56 -5.95 11.89
N ASN A 50 -7.76 -5.41 12.06
CA ASN A 50 -8.06 -4.04 11.69
C ASN A 50 -7.62 -3.07 12.80
N LEU A 51 -7.00 -1.97 12.42
CA LEU A 51 -6.70 -0.86 13.35
C LEU A 51 -8.00 -0.24 13.86
N ASP A 52 -8.96 -0.05 12.97
CA ASP A 52 -10.28 0.44 13.32
C ASP A 52 -11.16 -0.68 13.88
N PRO A 53 -11.96 -0.41 14.94
CA PRO A 53 -12.88 -1.39 15.47
C PRO A 53 -14.05 -1.65 14.51
N VAL A 54 -14.82 -2.73 14.79
CA VAL A 54 -16.07 -3.04 14.09
C VAL A 54 -16.97 -1.82 13.99
N GLY A 55 -17.44 -1.57 12.77
CA GLY A 55 -18.25 -0.41 12.40
C GLY A 55 -17.76 0.30 11.15
N ILE A 56 -16.51 0.08 10.76
CA ILE A 56 -15.91 0.48 9.49
C ILE A 56 -15.66 -0.78 8.68
N HIS A 57 -15.99 -0.74 7.38
CA HIS A 57 -15.75 -1.87 6.48
C HIS A 57 -14.24 -2.17 6.42
N THR A 58 -13.84 -3.45 6.48
CA THR A 58 -12.43 -3.86 6.47
C THR A 58 -11.65 -3.33 5.27
N GLY A 59 -12.29 -3.16 4.11
CA GLY A 59 -11.70 -2.52 2.93
C GLY A 59 -11.30 -1.06 3.15
N ASP A 60 -11.94 -0.38 4.09
CA ASP A 60 -11.69 1.02 4.45
C ASP A 60 -10.84 1.18 5.71
N SER A 61 -10.46 0.10 6.37
CA SER A 61 -9.59 0.12 7.56
C SER A 61 -8.13 -0.11 7.19
N VAL A 62 -7.23 0.41 8.03
CA VAL A 62 -5.84 -0.04 8.05
C VAL A 62 -5.81 -1.45 8.63
N VAL A 63 -5.22 -2.40 7.89
CA VAL A 63 -5.14 -3.80 8.30
C VAL A 63 -3.69 -4.20 8.55
N VAL A 64 -3.47 -4.94 9.61
CA VAL A 64 -2.14 -5.39 10.04
C VAL A 64 -2.08 -6.92 10.05
N ALA A 65 -1.03 -7.48 9.51
CA ALA A 65 -0.73 -8.91 9.56
C ALA A 65 0.70 -9.15 10.08
N PRO A 66 0.89 -10.15 10.95
CA PRO A 66 -0.14 -10.88 11.70
C PRO A 66 -0.82 -9.98 12.75
N SER A 67 -1.93 -10.43 13.36
CA SER A 67 -2.56 -9.73 14.49
C SER A 67 -1.54 -9.47 15.59
N GLN A 68 -1.56 -8.27 16.14
CA GLN A 68 -0.58 -7.80 17.12
C GLN A 68 -1.12 -7.76 18.55
N THR A 69 -2.44 -7.71 18.70
CA THR A 69 -3.10 -7.45 19.99
C THR A 69 -3.81 -8.67 20.58
N LEU A 70 -3.71 -9.83 19.91
CA LEU A 70 -4.29 -11.07 20.40
C LEU A 70 -3.32 -11.79 21.34
N THR A 71 -3.84 -12.31 22.44
CA THR A 71 -3.16 -13.34 23.20
C THR A 71 -3.16 -14.67 22.43
N ASP A 72 -2.25 -15.60 22.76
CA ASP A 72 -2.24 -16.92 22.13
C ASP A 72 -3.57 -17.64 22.27
N HIS A 73 -4.23 -17.53 23.42
CA HIS A 73 -5.54 -18.13 23.65
C HIS A 73 -6.61 -17.58 22.70
N GLU A 74 -6.68 -16.26 22.53
CA GLU A 74 -7.63 -15.61 21.60
C GLU A 74 -7.33 -16.00 20.16
N TYR A 75 -6.05 -16.00 19.78
CA TYR A 75 -5.61 -16.44 18.47
C TYR A 75 -6.07 -17.87 18.17
N GLN A 76 -5.77 -18.83 19.06
CA GLN A 76 -6.13 -20.24 18.86
C GLN A 76 -7.64 -20.47 18.88
N MET A 77 -8.37 -19.74 19.73
CA MET A 77 -9.84 -19.80 19.79
C MET A 77 -10.48 -19.40 18.46
N LEU A 78 -10.08 -18.25 17.91
CA LEU A 78 -10.63 -17.74 16.64
C LEU A 78 -10.16 -18.59 15.46
N ARG A 79 -8.88 -19.05 15.48
CA ARG A 79 -8.35 -19.99 14.50
C ARG A 79 -9.18 -21.27 14.45
N THR A 80 -9.45 -21.89 15.59
CA THR A 80 -10.26 -23.10 15.68
C THR A 80 -11.65 -22.86 15.12
N ALA A 81 -12.30 -21.75 15.50
CA ALA A 81 -13.61 -21.39 14.95
C ALA A 81 -13.59 -21.24 13.43
N ALA A 82 -12.55 -20.63 12.85
CA ALA A 82 -12.42 -20.51 11.39
C ALA A 82 -12.26 -21.88 10.71
N LEU A 83 -11.44 -22.77 11.28
CA LEU A 83 -11.23 -24.13 10.75
C LEU A 83 -12.50 -24.98 10.85
N ASP A 84 -13.25 -24.88 11.94
CA ASP A 84 -14.52 -25.57 12.12
C ASP A 84 -15.57 -25.08 11.10
N ILE A 85 -15.68 -23.77 10.90
CA ILE A 85 -16.61 -23.18 9.92
C ILE A 85 -16.32 -23.69 8.51
N ILE A 86 -15.07 -23.62 8.04
CA ILE A 86 -14.74 -24.06 6.68
C ILE A 86 -14.95 -25.57 6.50
N THR A 87 -14.76 -26.34 7.57
CA THR A 87 -14.95 -27.80 7.58
C THR A 87 -16.43 -28.15 7.51
N GLU A 88 -17.26 -27.56 8.37
CA GLU A 88 -18.71 -27.80 8.38
C GLU A 88 -19.41 -27.37 7.09
N LEU A 89 -18.94 -26.28 6.49
CA LEU A 89 -19.42 -25.81 5.19
C LEU A 89 -18.94 -26.68 4.02
N GLY A 90 -17.97 -27.58 4.25
CA GLY A 90 -17.42 -28.46 3.21
C GLY A 90 -16.73 -27.68 2.08
N ILE A 91 -16.16 -26.50 2.36
CA ILE A 91 -15.50 -25.68 1.37
C ILE A 91 -14.24 -26.38 0.86
N GLU A 92 -14.02 -26.35 -0.44
CA GLU A 92 -12.80 -26.80 -1.11
C GLU A 92 -12.12 -25.60 -1.77
N GLY A 93 -10.93 -25.24 -1.27
CA GLY A 93 -10.18 -24.03 -1.65
C GLY A 93 -10.09 -23.03 -0.52
N GLY A 94 -10.07 -21.73 -0.86
CA GLY A 94 -9.88 -20.63 0.08
C GLY A 94 -11.20 -20.06 0.62
N CYS A 95 -11.15 -19.59 1.87
CA CYS A 95 -12.26 -18.93 2.55
C CYS A 95 -11.73 -17.84 3.49
N ASN A 96 -12.41 -16.70 3.53
CA ASN A 96 -12.18 -15.65 4.51
C ASN A 96 -13.23 -15.71 5.62
N CYS A 97 -12.80 -15.70 6.88
CA CYS A 97 -13.64 -15.64 8.06
C CYS A 97 -13.35 -14.36 8.83
N GLN A 98 -14.38 -13.55 9.08
CA GLN A 98 -14.27 -12.29 9.83
C GLN A 98 -14.97 -12.43 11.18
N PHE A 99 -14.26 -12.04 12.22
CA PHE A 99 -14.68 -12.12 13.61
C PHE A 99 -14.65 -10.76 14.28
N ALA A 100 -15.62 -10.54 15.16
CA ALA A 100 -15.56 -9.48 16.16
C ALA A 100 -15.16 -10.11 17.50
N LEU A 101 -14.11 -9.60 18.12
CA LEU A 101 -13.65 -9.99 19.46
C LEU A 101 -13.92 -8.86 20.44
N LYS A 102 -14.64 -9.15 21.51
CA LYS A 102 -14.93 -8.15 22.53
C LYS A 102 -13.67 -7.85 23.33
N PRO A 103 -13.27 -6.57 23.47
CA PRO A 103 -12.14 -6.19 24.31
C PRO A 103 -12.31 -6.72 25.75
N ASP A 104 -11.21 -7.16 26.37
CA ASP A 104 -11.15 -7.65 27.75
C ASP A 104 -12.04 -8.87 28.07
N SER A 105 -12.40 -9.65 27.04
CA SER A 105 -13.26 -10.82 27.17
C SER A 105 -12.93 -11.84 26.05
N TYR A 106 -13.28 -13.09 26.27
CA TYR A 106 -13.23 -14.14 25.22
C TYR A 106 -14.55 -14.24 24.43
N ASP A 107 -15.47 -13.31 24.63
CA ASP A 107 -16.70 -13.27 23.82
C ASP A 107 -16.35 -12.83 22.41
N TYR A 108 -16.78 -13.61 21.42
CA TYR A 108 -16.63 -13.25 20.02
C TYR A 108 -17.91 -13.48 19.22
N ALA A 109 -18.00 -12.88 18.07
CA ALA A 109 -19.07 -13.11 17.11
C ALA A 109 -18.48 -13.26 15.70
N VAL A 110 -19.07 -14.10 14.88
CA VAL A 110 -18.77 -14.15 13.44
C VAL A 110 -19.47 -12.98 12.77
N ILE A 111 -18.73 -12.17 12.02
CA ILE A 111 -19.29 -11.08 11.22
C ILE A 111 -19.80 -11.64 9.90
N GLU A 112 -18.89 -12.25 9.12
CA GLU A 112 -19.23 -12.89 7.86
C GLU A 112 -18.19 -13.97 7.49
N VAL A 113 -18.62 -14.83 6.58
CA VAL A 113 -17.77 -15.85 5.98
C VAL A 113 -17.88 -15.74 4.46
N ASN A 114 -16.75 -15.54 3.79
CA ASN A 114 -16.67 -15.41 2.35
C ASN A 114 -16.12 -16.71 1.74
N PRO A 115 -16.98 -17.62 1.20
CA PRO A 115 -16.55 -18.92 0.65
C PRO A 115 -15.95 -18.74 -0.77
N ARG A 116 -15.05 -17.84 -0.92
CA ARG A 116 -14.40 -17.47 -2.17
C ARG A 116 -13.13 -16.66 -1.86
N VAL A 117 -12.23 -16.55 -2.85
CA VAL A 117 -11.17 -15.57 -2.77
C VAL A 117 -11.73 -14.14 -2.73
N SER A 118 -11.10 -13.28 -1.93
CA SER A 118 -11.48 -11.90 -1.67
C SER A 118 -10.27 -10.97 -1.84
N ARG A 119 -10.44 -9.68 -1.58
CA ARG A 119 -9.31 -8.75 -1.48
C ARG A 119 -8.36 -9.12 -0.34
N SER A 120 -8.91 -9.55 0.79
CA SER A 120 -8.11 -10.05 1.92
C SER A 120 -7.27 -11.27 1.54
N SER A 121 -7.77 -12.14 0.64
CA SER A 121 -6.99 -13.28 0.12
C SER A 121 -5.81 -12.82 -0.74
N ALA A 122 -5.97 -11.75 -1.53
CA ALA A 122 -4.88 -11.17 -2.29
C ALA A 122 -3.82 -10.57 -1.34
N LEU A 123 -4.26 -9.81 -0.33
CA LEU A 123 -3.39 -9.28 0.72
C LEU A 123 -2.64 -10.41 1.44
N ALA A 124 -3.34 -11.44 1.90
CA ALA A 124 -2.76 -12.58 2.59
C ALA A 124 -1.71 -13.32 1.73
N SER A 125 -2.00 -13.50 0.43
CA SER A 125 -1.04 -14.11 -0.51
C SER A 125 0.25 -13.30 -0.60
N LYS A 126 0.17 -11.97 -0.65
CA LYS A 126 1.35 -11.10 -0.72
C LYS A 126 2.05 -10.99 0.64
N ALA A 127 1.27 -10.94 1.73
CA ALA A 127 1.81 -10.89 3.08
C ALA A 127 2.62 -12.14 3.44
N THR A 128 2.21 -13.30 2.95
CA THR A 128 2.81 -14.60 3.32
C THR A 128 3.67 -15.24 2.24
N GLY A 129 3.59 -14.75 1.00
CA GLY A 129 4.16 -15.47 -0.14
C GLY A 129 3.43 -16.77 -0.49
N TYR A 130 2.36 -17.14 0.24
CA TYR A 130 1.57 -18.34 -0.03
C TYR A 130 0.55 -18.05 -1.14
N PRO A 131 0.64 -18.71 -2.32
CA PRO A 131 -0.15 -18.34 -3.49
C PRO A 131 -1.56 -18.95 -3.43
N ILE A 132 -2.46 -18.33 -2.63
CA ILE A 132 -3.82 -18.83 -2.36
C ILE A 132 -4.56 -19.21 -3.63
N ALA A 133 -4.57 -18.36 -4.66
CA ALA A 133 -5.30 -18.62 -5.89
C ALA A 133 -4.78 -19.85 -6.66
N LYS A 134 -3.45 -20.03 -6.72
CA LYS A 134 -2.84 -21.22 -7.35
C LYS A 134 -3.15 -22.49 -6.59
N VAL A 135 -3.02 -22.46 -5.26
CA VAL A 135 -3.30 -23.61 -4.40
C VAL A 135 -4.80 -23.95 -4.47
N ALA A 136 -5.69 -22.98 -4.37
CA ALA A 136 -7.13 -23.19 -4.52
C ALA A 136 -7.50 -23.80 -5.88
N THR A 137 -6.83 -23.37 -6.96
CA THR A 137 -7.03 -23.94 -8.30
C THR A 137 -6.58 -25.42 -8.35
N LYS A 138 -5.42 -25.74 -7.75
CA LYS A 138 -4.94 -27.15 -7.67
C LYS A 138 -5.90 -28.01 -6.87
N ILE A 139 -6.44 -27.51 -5.76
CA ILE A 139 -7.47 -28.18 -4.97
C ILE A 139 -8.72 -28.44 -5.83
N ALA A 140 -9.21 -27.45 -6.55
CA ALA A 140 -10.39 -27.54 -7.41
C ALA A 140 -10.27 -28.59 -8.52
N ILE A 141 -9.05 -28.91 -8.97
CA ILE A 141 -8.81 -29.99 -9.96
C ILE A 141 -8.42 -31.31 -9.32
N GLY A 142 -8.56 -31.45 -7.98
CA GLY A 142 -8.48 -32.71 -7.25
C GLY A 142 -7.19 -32.99 -6.50
N TYR A 143 -6.23 -32.05 -6.43
CA TYR A 143 -5.05 -32.19 -5.57
C TYR A 143 -5.41 -31.94 -4.10
N THR A 144 -4.65 -32.53 -3.21
CA THR A 144 -4.73 -32.27 -1.77
C THR A 144 -3.56 -31.41 -1.31
N LEU A 145 -3.70 -30.72 -0.17
CA LEU A 145 -2.68 -29.83 0.37
C LEU A 145 -1.32 -30.50 0.59
N ASP A 146 -1.33 -31.79 0.94
CA ASP A 146 -0.13 -32.62 1.12
C ASP A 146 0.53 -33.03 -0.22
N GLU A 147 -0.22 -33.05 -1.32
CA GLU A 147 0.29 -33.31 -2.67
C GLU A 147 0.81 -32.05 -3.37
N ILE A 148 0.37 -30.87 -2.92
CA ILE A 148 0.78 -29.59 -3.51
C ILE A 148 2.11 -29.14 -2.91
N THR A 149 3.11 -28.89 -3.76
CA THR A 149 4.40 -28.34 -3.34
C THR A 149 4.19 -26.92 -2.84
N ASN A 150 4.81 -26.58 -1.71
CA ASN A 150 4.85 -25.21 -1.19
C ASN A 150 5.79 -24.36 -2.04
N ASP A 151 5.27 -23.32 -2.66
CA ASP A 151 6.02 -22.45 -3.58
C ASP A 151 7.10 -21.60 -2.84
N VAL A 152 6.97 -21.39 -1.52
CA VAL A 152 7.96 -20.64 -0.71
C VAL A 152 9.23 -21.45 -0.51
N THR A 153 9.12 -22.73 -0.23
CA THR A 153 10.27 -23.62 0.01
C THR A 153 10.72 -24.38 -1.22
N GLY A 154 9.80 -24.64 -2.14
CA GLY A 154 10.02 -25.52 -3.29
C GLY A 154 10.23 -27.01 -2.94
N LYS A 155 10.12 -27.38 -1.65
CA LYS A 155 10.46 -28.73 -1.15
C LYS A 155 9.42 -29.32 -0.20
N THR A 156 8.72 -28.50 0.56
CA THR A 156 7.67 -28.92 1.50
C THR A 156 6.30 -28.94 0.83
N CYS A 157 5.27 -29.40 1.53
CA CYS A 157 3.90 -29.35 1.02
C CYS A 157 3.16 -28.09 1.45
N ALA A 158 2.02 -27.82 0.82
CA ALA A 158 1.18 -26.67 1.09
C ALA A 158 0.38 -26.78 2.41
N CYS A 159 0.60 -27.82 3.21
CA CYS A 159 -0.01 -27.99 4.52
C CYS A 159 0.60 -27.14 5.63
N PHE A 160 1.78 -26.54 5.42
CA PHE A 160 2.44 -25.74 6.44
C PHE A 160 1.81 -24.36 6.52
N GLU A 161 1.36 -23.99 7.71
CA GLU A 161 0.85 -22.65 7.97
C GLU A 161 2.00 -21.64 7.96
N PRO A 162 1.86 -20.53 7.23
CA PRO A 162 2.86 -19.48 7.24
C PRO A 162 3.02 -18.85 8.63
N ALA A 163 4.28 -18.59 9.03
CA ALA A 163 4.62 -17.85 10.24
C ALA A 163 5.37 -16.58 9.86
N LEU A 164 4.84 -15.41 10.22
CA LEU A 164 5.41 -14.12 9.88
C LEU A 164 6.25 -13.60 11.05
N ASP A 165 7.52 -13.26 10.80
CA ASP A 165 8.42 -12.59 11.73
C ASP A 165 8.63 -11.11 11.40
N TYR A 166 7.85 -10.58 10.46
CA TYR A 166 7.77 -9.19 10.04
C TYR A 166 6.32 -8.70 10.15
N ILE A 167 6.12 -7.41 9.99
CA ILE A 167 4.79 -6.79 10.04
C ILE A 167 4.40 -6.26 8.67
N VAL A 168 3.19 -6.59 8.28
CA VAL A 168 2.56 -6.10 7.05
C VAL A 168 1.47 -5.10 7.41
N VAL A 169 1.47 -3.94 6.76
CA VAL A 169 0.41 -2.93 6.88
C VAL A 169 -0.23 -2.71 5.52
N LYS A 170 -1.54 -2.92 5.45
CA LYS A 170 -2.38 -2.51 4.32
C LYS A 170 -2.99 -1.15 4.65
N TYR A 171 -2.87 -0.19 3.74
CA TYR A 171 -3.48 1.13 3.88
C TYR A 171 -4.42 1.41 2.71
N PRO A 172 -5.70 1.75 2.94
CA PRO A 172 -6.65 2.01 1.87
C PRO A 172 -6.39 3.33 1.15
N LYS A 173 -6.75 3.37 -0.12
CA LYS A 173 -6.75 4.59 -0.95
C LYS A 173 -8.18 4.97 -1.28
N TRP A 174 -8.61 6.13 -0.78
CA TRP A 174 -9.94 6.67 -1.07
C TRP A 174 -9.88 7.67 -2.22
N PRO A 175 -10.99 7.86 -2.96
CA PRO A 175 -11.06 8.78 -4.09
C PRO A 175 -11.44 10.22 -3.69
N PHE A 176 -11.28 10.60 -2.42
CA PHE A 176 -11.71 11.91 -1.91
C PHE A 176 -10.88 13.09 -2.44
N ASP A 177 -9.70 12.82 -2.99
CA ASP A 177 -8.92 13.78 -3.76
C ASP A 177 -9.61 14.17 -5.08
N LYS A 178 -10.48 13.31 -5.60
CA LYS A 178 -11.29 13.54 -6.81
C LYS A 178 -12.68 14.06 -6.49
N PHE A 179 -13.30 13.53 -5.46
CA PHE A 179 -14.66 13.88 -5.02
C PHE A 179 -14.61 14.77 -3.79
N VAL A 180 -14.12 16.00 -3.97
CA VAL A 180 -13.84 16.96 -2.88
C VAL A 180 -15.08 17.29 -2.04
N TYR A 181 -16.28 17.18 -2.63
CA TYR A 181 -17.56 17.43 -1.95
C TYR A 181 -18.26 16.16 -1.46
N ALA A 182 -17.64 14.99 -1.62
CA ALA A 182 -18.21 13.77 -1.08
C ALA A 182 -18.11 13.74 0.45
N ASP A 183 -19.08 13.08 1.08
CA ASP A 183 -18.97 12.73 2.48
C ASP A 183 -17.81 11.75 2.67
N LYS A 184 -16.86 12.10 3.54
CA LYS A 184 -15.67 11.29 3.84
C LYS A 184 -15.91 10.30 4.97
N SER A 185 -17.11 10.27 5.55
CA SER A 185 -17.46 9.38 6.64
C SER A 185 -17.39 7.93 6.21
N LEU A 186 -16.69 7.12 6.99
CA LEU A 186 -16.56 5.68 6.77
C LEU A 186 -17.59 4.91 7.59
N GLY A 187 -18.02 3.78 7.09
CA GLY A 187 -19.00 2.94 7.74
C GLY A 187 -18.93 1.49 7.23
N THR A 188 -20.03 0.77 7.32
CA THR A 188 -20.09 -0.63 6.88
C THR A 188 -20.13 -0.81 5.37
N GLN A 189 -20.24 0.28 4.60
CA GLN A 189 -20.19 0.25 3.13
C GLN A 189 -18.81 0.70 2.67
N MET A 190 -18.16 -0.13 1.86
CA MET A 190 -16.83 0.13 1.34
C MET A 190 -16.78 1.34 0.39
N MET A 191 -15.83 2.24 0.62
CA MET A 191 -15.60 3.45 -0.17
C MET A 191 -14.21 3.50 -0.83
N ALA A 192 -13.22 2.74 -0.33
CA ALA A 192 -11.88 2.68 -0.89
C ALA A 192 -11.89 2.12 -2.32
N THR A 193 -11.09 2.71 -3.19
CA THR A 193 -10.96 2.30 -4.60
C THR A 193 -9.71 1.47 -4.86
N GLY A 194 -8.72 1.54 -3.97
CA GLY A 194 -7.48 0.79 -4.06
C GLY A 194 -6.82 0.75 -2.69
N GLU A 195 -5.67 0.12 -2.65
CA GLU A 195 -4.89 -0.04 -1.43
C GLU A 195 -3.40 -0.14 -1.74
N VAL A 196 -2.59 0.11 -0.73
CA VAL A 196 -1.18 -0.22 -0.71
C VAL A 196 -0.91 -1.22 0.40
N MET A 197 0.10 -2.03 0.21
CA MET A 197 0.67 -2.87 1.26
C MET A 197 2.13 -2.49 1.46
N SER A 198 2.60 -2.61 2.66
CA SER A 198 4.00 -2.42 3.02
C SER A 198 4.44 -3.46 4.03
N ILE A 199 5.72 -3.80 3.98
CA ILE A 199 6.34 -4.79 4.85
C ILE A 199 7.48 -4.10 5.61
N GLY A 200 7.59 -4.38 6.89
CA GLY A 200 8.65 -3.85 7.75
C GLY A 200 8.93 -4.74 8.95
N ASN A 201 10.06 -4.53 9.60
CA ASN A 201 10.42 -5.26 10.83
C ASN A 201 9.67 -4.74 12.07
N SER A 202 8.95 -3.64 11.93
CA SER A 202 8.08 -3.07 12.97
C SER A 202 6.84 -2.44 12.34
N PHE A 203 5.80 -2.28 13.14
CA PHE A 203 4.58 -1.57 12.71
C PHE A 203 4.91 -0.15 12.26
N GLU A 204 5.76 0.55 13.01
CA GLU A 204 6.16 1.92 12.71
C GLU A 204 6.77 2.03 11.31
N ALA A 205 7.75 1.16 11.00
CA ALA A 205 8.40 1.17 9.68
C ALA A 205 7.42 0.81 8.55
N ALA A 206 6.58 -0.20 8.76
CA ALA A 206 5.57 -0.60 7.79
C ALA A 206 4.53 0.51 7.58
N MET A 207 4.05 1.14 8.65
CA MET A 207 3.07 2.24 8.58
C MET A 207 3.64 3.46 7.85
N MET A 208 4.87 3.86 8.12
CA MET A 208 5.55 4.97 7.44
C MET A 208 5.73 4.70 5.93
N LYS A 209 6.09 3.47 5.56
CA LYS A 209 6.14 3.05 4.15
C LYS A 209 4.76 3.12 3.50
N ALA A 210 3.71 2.65 4.18
CA ALA A 210 2.35 2.70 3.67
C ALA A 210 1.91 4.14 3.42
N VAL A 211 2.09 5.05 4.39
CA VAL A 211 1.73 6.47 4.26
C VAL A 211 2.46 7.13 3.10
N SER A 212 3.76 6.85 2.91
CA SER A 212 4.51 7.39 1.77
C SER A 212 4.05 6.84 0.42
N SER A 213 3.33 5.71 0.42
CA SER A 213 2.88 4.98 -0.78
C SER A 213 1.47 5.35 -1.22
N ILE A 214 0.60 5.86 -0.33
CA ILE A 214 -0.79 6.21 -0.67
C ILE A 214 -0.94 7.47 -1.52
N GLU A 215 0.18 8.17 -1.79
CA GLU A 215 0.27 9.34 -2.69
C GLU A 215 -0.60 10.53 -2.28
N LEU A 216 -0.69 10.78 -0.98
CA LEU A 216 -1.27 12.02 -0.41
C LEU A 216 -0.25 13.16 -0.31
N GLY A 217 0.98 12.97 -0.79
CA GLY A 217 2.07 13.93 -0.64
C GLY A 217 2.64 13.99 0.78
N MET A 218 2.30 13.02 1.62
CA MET A 218 2.76 12.91 3.00
C MET A 218 3.97 11.98 3.10
N ASP A 219 4.87 12.31 4.01
CA ASP A 219 6.08 11.53 4.32
C ASP A 219 6.16 11.13 5.80
N THR A 220 5.17 11.56 6.60
CA THR A 220 4.91 11.17 7.99
C THR A 220 3.40 11.13 8.21
N LEU A 221 2.97 10.73 9.39
CA LEU A 221 1.56 10.78 9.80
C LEU A 221 1.08 12.20 10.14
N THR A 222 1.99 13.19 10.14
CA THR A 222 1.62 14.60 10.38
C THR A 222 0.85 15.14 9.19
N HIS A 223 -0.39 15.58 9.43
CA HIS A 223 -1.27 16.16 8.43
C HIS A 223 -1.56 17.62 8.77
N LYS A 224 -1.06 18.54 7.92
CA LYS A 224 -1.10 19.99 8.18
C LYS A 224 -2.46 20.56 8.63
N PRO A 225 -3.60 20.16 8.05
CA PRO A 225 -4.89 20.67 8.50
C PRO A 225 -5.16 20.48 9.99
N PHE A 226 -4.64 19.40 10.60
CA PHE A 226 -4.81 19.15 12.02
C PHE A 226 -3.87 19.98 12.90
N GLU A 227 -2.72 20.41 12.40
CA GLU A 227 -1.79 21.29 13.13
C GLU A 227 -2.40 22.67 13.43
N GLU A 228 -3.37 23.11 12.62
CA GLU A 228 -4.04 24.41 12.74
C GLU A 228 -5.25 24.39 13.70
N LEU A 229 -5.74 23.20 14.09
CA LEU A 229 -6.89 23.04 14.97
C LEU A 229 -6.49 23.21 16.45
N SER A 230 -7.45 23.60 17.28
CA SER A 230 -7.33 23.59 18.75
C SER A 230 -7.42 22.15 19.29
N ASP A 231 -7.02 21.94 20.54
CA ASP A 231 -7.11 20.63 21.20
C ASP A 231 -8.55 20.13 21.30
N ASP A 232 -9.51 21.03 21.56
CA ASP A 232 -10.94 20.68 21.60
C ASP A 232 -11.44 20.24 20.21
N GLU A 233 -11.04 20.93 19.14
CA GLU A 233 -11.40 20.55 17.77
C GLU A 233 -10.78 19.20 17.36
N ILE A 234 -9.55 18.89 17.80
CA ILE A 234 -8.93 17.57 17.60
C ILE A 234 -9.74 16.49 18.33
N VAL A 235 -10.14 16.73 19.58
CA VAL A 235 -10.95 15.79 20.35
C VAL A 235 -12.30 15.57 19.66
N ASP A 236 -12.96 16.63 19.21
CA ASP A 236 -14.23 16.55 18.48
C ASP A 236 -14.08 15.77 17.16
N HIS A 237 -12.99 16.00 16.42
CA HIS A 237 -12.75 15.30 15.16
C HIS A 237 -12.52 13.80 15.35
N MET A 238 -11.87 13.36 16.44
CA MET A 238 -11.68 11.94 16.72
C MET A 238 -12.99 11.14 16.82
N HIS A 239 -14.12 11.79 17.13
CA HIS A 239 -15.44 11.17 17.11
C HIS A 239 -15.97 10.90 15.70
N VAL A 240 -15.38 11.53 14.67
CA VAL A 240 -15.76 11.33 13.27
C VAL A 240 -15.00 10.12 12.73
N GLN A 241 -15.75 9.14 12.23
CA GLN A 241 -15.17 7.97 11.56
C GLN A 241 -14.97 8.32 10.09
N ASP A 242 -13.82 8.88 9.75
CA ASP A 242 -13.49 9.26 8.37
C ASP A 242 -12.08 8.79 7.95
N ALA A 243 -11.75 9.04 6.69
CA ALA A 243 -10.48 8.67 6.08
C ALA A 243 -9.26 9.39 6.69
N GLU A 244 -9.47 10.46 7.45
CA GLU A 244 -8.42 11.30 8.03
C GLU A 244 -8.22 11.03 9.53
N ARG A 245 -9.08 10.21 10.15
CA ARG A 245 -9.08 9.96 11.60
C ARG A 245 -7.74 9.46 12.16
N VAL A 246 -7.01 8.61 11.42
CA VAL A 246 -5.71 8.12 11.88
C VAL A 246 -4.69 9.25 12.01
N PHE A 247 -4.73 10.25 11.14
CA PHE A 247 -3.87 11.42 11.21
C PHE A 247 -4.27 12.37 12.34
N CYS A 248 -5.59 12.49 12.60
CA CYS A 248 -6.12 13.23 13.76
C CYS A 248 -5.66 12.60 15.07
N VAL A 249 -5.74 11.27 15.20
CA VAL A 249 -5.22 10.50 16.35
C VAL A 249 -3.72 10.72 16.53
N TYR A 250 -2.96 10.72 15.44
CA TYR A 250 -1.52 10.99 15.52
C TYR A 250 -1.21 12.40 16.01
N GLU A 251 -1.97 13.40 15.56
CA GLU A 251 -1.83 14.78 16.05
C GLU A 251 -2.23 14.89 17.55
N ALA A 252 -3.28 14.19 17.97
CA ALA A 252 -3.67 14.11 19.37
C ALA A 252 -2.54 13.57 20.25
N LEU A 253 -1.88 12.49 19.82
CA LEU A 253 -0.71 11.91 20.49
C LEU A 253 0.48 12.88 20.50
N LYS A 254 0.74 13.60 19.41
CA LYS A 254 1.76 14.65 19.37
C LYS A 254 1.49 15.75 20.39
N ARG A 255 0.25 16.13 20.64
CA ARG A 255 -0.11 17.14 21.63
C ARG A 255 -0.09 16.63 23.06
N GLY A 256 -0.01 15.31 23.26
CA GLY A 256 0.01 14.67 24.57
C GLY A 256 -1.37 14.44 25.15
N ILE A 257 -2.41 14.36 24.30
CA ILE A 257 -3.72 13.84 24.72
C ILE A 257 -3.51 12.38 25.13
N ASP A 258 -4.02 12.01 26.30
CA ASP A 258 -3.75 10.72 26.89
C ASP A 258 -4.44 9.57 26.14
N HIS A 259 -3.82 8.38 26.16
CA HIS A 259 -4.30 7.19 25.48
C HIS A 259 -5.68 6.75 25.95
N GLU A 260 -6.02 6.93 27.22
CA GLU A 260 -7.34 6.59 27.76
C GLU A 260 -8.43 7.41 27.08
N THR A 261 -8.21 8.72 26.91
CA THR A 261 -9.13 9.62 26.20
C THR A 261 -9.27 9.20 24.74
N ILE A 262 -8.16 8.94 24.04
CA ILE A 262 -8.18 8.50 22.63
C ILE A 262 -8.89 7.15 22.49
N TYR A 263 -8.54 6.15 23.31
CA TYR A 263 -9.19 4.84 23.30
C TYR A 263 -10.69 4.92 23.60
N ARG A 264 -11.09 5.72 24.58
CA ARG A 264 -12.51 5.89 24.92
C ARG A 264 -13.32 6.40 23.75
N ILE A 265 -12.75 7.29 22.93
CA ILE A 265 -13.40 7.88 21.75
C ILE A 265 -13.35 6.94 20.55
N THR A 266 -12.17 6.46 20.20
CA THR A 266 -11.92 5.76 18.92
C THR A 266 -12.05 4.26 19.01
N LYS A 267 -11.82 3.66 20.20
CA LYS A 267 -11.66 2.23 20.43
C LYS A 267 -10.47 1.59 19.68
N ILE A 268 -9.55 2.40 19.16
CA ILE A 268 -8.28 1.91 18.62
C ILE A 268 -7.47 1.31 19.77
N ASP A 269 -6.96 0.09 19.59
CA ASP A 269 -6.25 -0.63 20.65
C ASP A 269 -5.01 0.14 21.14
N TRP A 270 -4.73 0.02 22.44
CA TRP A 270 -3.61 0.66 23.11
C TRP A 270 -2.26 0.36 22.43
N TRP A 271 -2.09 -0.84 21.92
CA TRP A 271 -0.88 -1.23 21.23
C TRP A 271 -0.61 -0.34 20.02
N PHE A 272 -1.62 -0.07 19.21
CA PHE A 272 -1.49 0.82 18.05
C PHE A 272 -1.23 2.26 18.47
N LEU A 273 -1.87 2.71 19.55
CA LEU A 273 -1.63 4.05 20.10
C LEU A 273 -0.20 4.20 20.59
N ASP A 274 0.36 3.20 21.29
CA ASP A 274 1.76 3.20 21.75
C ASP A 274 2.74 3.26 20.57
N LYS A 275 2.46 2.52 19.48
CA LYS A 275 3.30 2.53 18.28
C LYS A 275 3.26 3.88 17.54
N MET A 276 2.08 4.47 17.42
CA MET A 276 1.94 5.81 16.85
C MET A 276 2.55 6.89 17.76
N GLN A 277 2.45 6.75 19.09
CA GLN A 277 3.13 7.63 20.05
C GLN A 277 4.64 7.58 19.87
N HIS A 278 5.21 6.39 19.70
CA HIS A 278 6.64 6.23 19.44
C HIS A 278 7.08 7.00 18.18
N LEU A 279 6.32 6.91 17.07
CA LEU A 279 6.59 7.71 15.87
C LEU A 279 6.50 9.22 16.15
N ALA A 280 5.49 9.65 16.91
CA ALA A 280 5.33 11.06 17.30
C ALA A 280 6.50 11.57 18.16
N ASP A 281 7.02 10.74 19.04
CA ASP A 281 8.16 11.08 19.89
C ASP A 281 9.48 11.15 19.09
N LEU A 282 9.67 10.26 18.11
CA LEU A 282 10.78 10.34 17.17
C LEU A 282 10.72 11.62 16.33
N GLU A 283 9.55 11.98 15.79
CA GLU A 283 9.34 13.20 15.03
C GLU A 283 9.67 14.45 15.86
N LYS A 284 9.18 14.50 17.11
CA LYS A 284 9.51 15.57 18.06
C LYS A 284 11.00 15.59 18.42
N GLY A 285 11.63 14.41 18.56
CA GLY A 285 13.05 14.26 18.81
C GLY A 285 13.88 14.86 17.68
N LEU A 286 13.53 14.58 16.43
CA LEU A 286 14.17 15.16 15.25
C LEU A 286 13.97 16.68 15.20
N ALA A 287 12.77 17.18 15.47
CA ALA A 287 12.50 18.62 15.48
C ALA A 287 13.31 19.39 16.52
N LYS A 288 13.65 18.76 17.65
CA LYS A 288 14.50 19.34 18.71
C LYS A 288 15.99 19.38 18.37
N CYS A 289 16.44 18.74 17.30
CA CYS A 289 17.85 18.73 16.90
C CYS A 289 18.37 20.12 16.48
N GLU A 290 17.50 20.98 15.95
CA GLU A 290 17.80 22.39 15.60
C GLU A 290 19.13 22.59 14.87
N GLY A 291 19.42 21.75 13.89
CA GLY A 291 20.65 21.82 13.09
C GLY A 291 21.80 20.92 13.57
N VAL A 292 21.63 20.15 14.67
CA VAL A 292 22.64 19.20 15.19
C VAL A 292 22.03 17.81 15.30
N LEU A 293 22.20 17.01 14.27
CA LEU A 293 21.69 15.64 14.20
C LEU A 293 22.82 14.63 14.46
N SER A 294 22.69 13.79 15.48
CA SER A 294 23.62 12.72 15.75
C SER A 294 23.42 11.51 14.82
N GLU A 295 24.47 10.72 14.63
CA GLU A 295 24.39 9.47 13.85
C GLU A 295 23.35 8.49 14.45
N ALA A 296 23.29 8.38 15.78
CA ALA A 296 22.34 7.52 16.47
C ALA A 296 20.89 7.91 16.17
N GLN A 297 20.53 9.18 16.32
CA GLN A 297 19.20 9.69 16.01
C GLN A 297 18.84 9.50 14.53
N TYR A 298 19.80 9.72 13.63
CA TYR A 298 19.60 9.50 12.21
C TYR A 298 19.28 8.03 11.91
N LYS A 299 20.12 7.11 12.40
CA LYS A 299 19.94 5.67 12.18
C LYS A 299 18.64 5.15 12.79
N GLU A 300 18.29 5.63 13.98
CA GLU A 300 17.02 5.31 14.62
C GLU A 300 15.81 5.79 13.79
N ALA A 301 15.83 7.02 13.32
CA ALA A 301 14.79 7.53 12.43
C ALA A 301 14.67 6.70 11.14
N LYS A 302 15.80 6.32 10.52
CA LYS A 302 15.81 5.45 9.34
C LYS A 302 15.19 4.09 9.64
N LYS A 303 15.53 3.49 10.78
CA LYS A 303 14.98 2.21 11.22
C LYS A 303 13.46 2.20 11.26
N TYR A 304 12.85 3.30 11.70
CA TYR A 304 11.39 3.45 11.81
C TYR A 304 10.73 4.14 10.60
N GLY A 305 11.43 4.20 9.46
CA GLY A 305 10.84 4.54 8.16
C GLY A 305 10.86 6.02 7.78
N PHE A 306 11.54 6.89 8.54
CA PHE A 306 11.70 8.30 8.12
C PHE A 306 12.64 8.40 6.92
N GLN A 307 12.20 9.10 5.89
CA GLN A 307 13.01 9.35 4.69
C GLN A 307 14.06 10.44 4.96
N ASP A 308 15.16 10.41 4.21
CA ASP A 308 16.24 11.38 4.33
C ASP A 308 15.78 12.83 4.18
N LYS A 309 14.88 13.08 3.21
CA LYS A 309 14.28 14.42 3.01
C LYS A 309 13.47 14.89 4.22
N THR A 310 12.77 13.96 4.87
CA THR A 310 11.95 14.21 6.05
C THR A 310 12.82 14.51 7.26
N ILE A 311 13.86 13.69 7.47
CA ILE A 311 14.83 13.90 8.55
C ILE A 311 15.53 15.24 8.41
N LYS A 312 16.00 15.60 7.19
CA LYS A 312 16.61 16.91 6.92
C LYS A 312 15.65 18.05 7.25
N ARG A 313 14.39 17.95 6.83
CA ARG A 313 13.36 18.96 7.09
C ARG A 313 13.09 19.14 8.59
N LEU A 314 12.89 18.05 9.30
CA LEU A 314 12.55 18.07 10.72
C LEU A 314 13.73 18.55 11.58
N ALA A 315 14.91 17.99 11.37
CA ALA A 315 16.12 18.34 12.12
C ALA A 315 16.76 19.66 11.67
N LYS A 316 16.26 20.29 10.59
CA LYS A 316 16.79 21.53 10.00
C LYS A 316 18.28 21.42 9.63
N VAL A 317 18.68 20.29 9.02
CA VAL A 317 20.05 20.03 8.58
C VAL A 317 20.14 19.89 7.07
N ASP A 318 21.19 20.46 6.47
CA ASP A 318 21.46 20.30 5.03
C ASP A 318 22.16 18.98 4.72
N LYS A 319 23.00 18.51 5.65
CA LYS A 319 23.79 17.28 5.51
C LYS A 319 23.39 16.25 6.58
N LEU A 320 23.33 15.00 6.16
CA LEU A 320 23.12 13.88 7.06
C LEU A 320 24.42 13.43 7.70
N PRO A 321 24.40 12.88 8.93
CA PRO A 321 25.61 12.49 9.65
C PRO A 321 26.32 11.27 9.04
N VAL A 322 25.63 10.47 8.22
CA VAL A 322 26.18 9.31 7.51
C VAL A 322 25.85 9.45 6.02
N GLU A 323 26.90 9.43 5.19
CA GLU A 323 26.72 9.43 3.74
C GLU A 323 26.45 8.00 3.24
N ASN A 324 25.57 7.89 2.25
CA ASN A 324 25.21 6.62 1.59
C ASN A 324 24.75 5.50 2.56
N TYR A 325 24.03 5.88 3.63
CA TYR A 325 23.39 4.89 4.50
C TYR A 325 22.19 4.31 3.78
N ARG A 326 22.32 3.05 3.34
CA ARG A 326 21.35 2.36 2.50
C ARG A 326 20.61 1.28 3.29
N ALA A 327 19.35 1.05 2.91
CA ALA A 327 18.60 -0.09 3.40
C ALA A 327 19.21 -1.40 2.85
N GLY A 328 19.22 -2.44 3.68
CA GLY A 328 19.29 -3.81 3.22
C GLY A 328 17.91 -4.32 2.80
N PHE A 329 17.86 -5.55 2.30
CA PHE A 329 16.60 -6.20 1.90
C PHE A 329 16.51 -7.57 2.53
N LYS A 330 15.38 -7.86 3.17
CA LYS A 330 15.05 -9.19 3.68
C LYS A 330 14.12 -9.91 2.73
N MET A 331 14.25 -11.23 2.69
CA MET A 331 13.35 -12.11 1.96
C MET A 331 12.03 -12.24 2.72
N VAL A 332 10.92 -12.29 2.00
CA VAL A 332 9.64 -12.70 2.56
C VAL A 332 9.72 -14.20 2.82
N ASP A 333 10.01 -14.55 4.07
CA ASP A 333 10.18 -15.91 4.57
C ASP A 333 9.14 -16.20 5.66
N THR A 334 8.33 -17.21 5.42
CA THR A 334 7.27 -17.65 6.34
C THR A 334 7.46 -19.08 6.83
N CYS A 335 8.71 -19.54 6.80
CA CYS A 335 9.07 -20.92 7.14
C CYS A 335 9.45 -21.10 8.62
N ALA A 336 9.32 -20.09 9.48
CA ALA A 336 9.65 -20.12 10.92
C ALA A 336 11.08 -20.63 11.21
N ALA A 337 12.02 -20.36 10.32
CA ALA A 337 13.40 -20.87 10.37
C ALA A 337 13.54 -22.42 10.33
N GLU A 338 12.44 -23.16 10.10
CA GLU A 338 12.51 -24.61 9.96
C GLU A 338 12.99 -25.06 8.58
N PHE A 339 12.73 -24.26 7.56
CA PHE A 339 13.14 -24.48 6.17
C PHE A 339 13.67 -23.17 5.59
N SER A 340 14.59 -23.27 4.64
CA SER A 340 15.05 -22.10 3.89
C SER A 340 13.98 -21.70 2.85
N ALA A 341 13.55 -20.46 2.87
CA ALA A 341 12.77 -19.87 1.80
C ALA A 341 13.61 -19.73 0.53
N ASN A 342 12.98 -19.81 -0.62
CA ASN A 342 13.62 -19.66 -1.92
C ASN A 342 12.82 -18.71 -2.85
N THR A 343 12.07 -17.81 -2.23
CA THR A 343 11.25 -16.82 -2.93
C THR A 343 12.10 -15.60 -3.30
N PRO A 344 12.17 -15.20 -4.58
CA PRO A 344 12.85 -13.97 -4.98
C PRO A 344 11.97 -12.74 -4.68
N TYR A 345 11.53 -12.60 -3.44
CA TYR A 345 10.57 -11.62 -2.95
C TYR A 345 11.12 -10.90 -1.73
N PHE A 346 11.33 -9.59 -1.83
CA PHE A 346 12.10 -8.80 -0.89
C PHE A 346 11.38 -7.54 -0.44
N TYR A 347 11.70 -7.09 0.77
CA TYR A 347 11.31 -5.79 1.34
C TYR A 347 12.50 -5.11 2.01
N SER A 348 12.55 -3.78 2.00
CA SER A 348 13.66 -3.02 2.58
C SER A 348 13.59 -2.93 4.10
N THR A 349 14.76 -2.89 4.74
CA THR A 349 14.92 -2.69 6.18
C THR A 349 16.26 -2.01 6.48
N TYR A 350 16.34 -1.33 7.64
CA TYR A 350 17.60 -0.78 8.15
C TYR A 350 18.14 -1.58 9.34
N ASP A 351 17.61 -2.77 9.60
CA ASP A 351 17.88 -3.59 10.79
C ASP A 351 18.74 -4.82 10.54
N GLY A 352 19.27 -5.04 9.37
CA GLY A 352 19.92 -6.30 9.15
C GLY A 352 20.81 -6.39 7.92
N ASP A 353 21.16 -7.61 7.63
CA ASP A 353 21.92 -8.00 6.46
C ASP A 353 21.11 -7.81 5.18
N ASN A 354 21.77 -7.81 4.03
CA ASN A 354 21.12 -7.66 2.74
C ASN A 354 20.98 -9.03 2.06
N GLU A 355 19.91 -9.77 2.39
CA GLU A 355 19.63 -11.10 1.86
C GLU A 355 19.40 -11.09 0.33
N ALA A 356 18.90 -9.97 -0.22
CA ALA A 356 18.80 -9.83 -1.67
C ALA A 356 20.16 -9.80 -2.35
N ALA A 357 21.15 -9.12 -1.76
CA ALA A 357 22.51 -9.09 -2.28
C ALA A 357 23.15 -10.49 -2.24
N GLU A 358 22.93 -11.26 -1.18
CA GLU A 358 23.39 -12.63 -1.04
C GLU A 358 22.74 -13.54 -2.07
N PHE A 359 21.42 -13.47 -2.23
CA PHE A 359 20.65 -14.21 -3.22
C PHE A 359 21.14 -13.94 -4.66
N ILE A 360 21.40 -12.66 -4.99
CA ILE A 360 21.93 -12.25 -6.28
C ILE A 360 23.34 -12.84 -6.51
N ALA A 361 24.22 -12.71 -5.53
CA ALA A 361 25.59 -13.21 -5.61
C ALA A 361 25.62 -14.73 -5.80
N GLU A 362 24.80 -15.47 -5.07
CA GLU A 362 24.69 -16.92 -5.21
C GLU A 362 24.18 -17.33 -6.60
N LYS A 363 23.16 -16.63 -7.12
CA LYS A 363 22.62 -16.87 -8.46
C LYS A 363 23.65 -16.58 -9.56
N GLU A 364 24.39 -15.47 -9.43
CA GLU A 364 25.44 -15.10 -10.38
C GLU A 364 26.61 -16.09 -10.32
N ALA A 365 27.01 -16.56 -9.14
CA ALA A 365 28.04 -17.59 -9.00
C ALA A 365 27.63 -18.91 -9.70
N LYS A 366 26.40 -19.39 -9.46
CA LYS A 366 25.87 -20.60 -10.09
C LYS A 366 25.80 -20.47 -11.64
N ALA A 367 25.46 -19.29 -12.15
CA ALA A 367 25.45 -19.03 -13.60
C ALA A 367 26.88 -19.04 -14.17
N ALA A 368 27.84 -18.43 -13.48
CA ALA A 368 29.24 -18.42 -13.86
C ALA A 368 29.86 -19.84 -13.90
N GLU A 369 29.55 -20.68 -12.89
CA GLU A 369 29.97 -22.08 -12.87
C GLU A 369 29.47 -22.88 -14.10
N LYS A 370 28.28 -22.55 -14.59
CA LYS A 370 27.69 -23.16 -15.78
C LYS A 370 28.18 -22.53 -17.09
N GLY A 371 29.01 -21.48 -17.02
CA GLY A 371 29.46 -20.73 -18.18
C GLY A 371 28.36 -19.92 -18.88
N GLU A 372 27.27 -19.58 -18.16
CA GLU A 372 26.21 -18.79 -18.72
C GLU A 372 26.62 -17.30 -18.79
N PRO A 373 26.32 -16.61 -19.91
CA PRO A 373 26.64 -15.18 -20.01
C PRO A 373 25.80 -14.36 -19.03
N ARG A 374 26.38 -13.25 -18.54
CA ARG A 374 25.63 -12.26 -17.74
C ARG A 374 24.42 -11.74 -18.51
N LYS A 375 23.26 -11.83 -17.93
CA LYS A 375 22.04 -11.27 -18.49
C LYS A 375 21.94 -9.78 -18.19
N LYS A 376 21.32 -9.04 -19.10
CA LYS A 376 20.98 -7.63 -18.87
C LYS A 376 19.87 -7.56 -17.81
N LYS A 377 20.10 -6.78 -16.75
CA LYS A 377 19.13 -6.54 -15.66
C LYS A 377 18.27 -5.32 -15.99
N VAL A 378 16.96 -5.47 -15.97
CA VAL A 378 16.02 -4.38 -16.25
C VAL A 378 15.05 -4.23 -15.08
N LEU A 379 15.02 -3.03 -14.51
CA LEU A 379 14.10 -2.66 -13.44
C LEU A 379 12.77 -2.20 -14.04
N VAL A 380 11.66 -2.81 -13.64
CA VAL A 380 10.31 -2.47 -14.11
C VAL A 380 9.51 -1.93 -12.94
N PHE A 381 9.04 -0.69 -13.08
CA PHE A 381 8.22 -0.05 -12.04
C PHE A 381 6.75 -0.35 -12.25
N GLY A 382 6.08 -0.78 -11.18
CA GLY A 382 4.64 -1.00 -11.14
C GLY A 382 3.84 0.30 -10.99
N SER A 383 2.51 0.14 -10.91
CA SER A 383 1.58 1.27 -10.95
C SER A 383 1.24 1.87 -9.57
N GLY A 384 1.69 1.23 -8.48
CA GLY A 384 1.23 1.62 -7.14
C GLY A 384 -0.27 1.37 -6.94
N PRO A 385 -0.93 2.13 -6.04
CA PRO A 385 -2.34 1.91 -5.72
C PRO A 385 -3.27 2.22 -6.89
N ILE A 386 -4.33 1.42 -7.03
CA ILE A 386 -5.39 1.70 -8.02
C ILE A 386 -6.09 3.01 -7.66
N ARG A 387 -6.41 3.80 -8.69
CA ARG A 387 -7.09 5.09 -8.59
C ARG A 387 -8.29 5.13 -9.52
N ILE A 388 -9.24 6.02 -9.26
CA ILE A 388 -10.32 6.31 -10.22
C ILE A 388 -9.72 6.80 -11.54
N GLY A 389 -10.16 6.20 -12.64
CA GLY A 389 -9.65 6.46 -13.99
C GLY A 389 -8.38 5.68 -14.35
N GLN A 390 -7.91 4.82 -13.47
CA GLN A 390 -6.84 3.86 -13.74
C GLN A 390 -7.33 2.47 -13.31
N GLY A 391 -7.29 1.52 -14.23
CA GLY A 391 -7.66 0.15 -13.96
C GLY A 391 -6.44 -0.78 -13.95
N ILE A 392 -6.69 -2.04 -14.20
CA ILE A 392 -5.67 -3.09 -14.22
C ILE A 392 -4.77 -3.05 -15.47
N GLU A 393 -5.04 -2.16 -16.42
CA GLU A 393 -4.28 -2.03 -17.67
C GLU A 393 -2.79 -1.78 -17.43
N PHE A 394 -2.44 -1.02 -16.40
CA PHE A 394 -1.04 -0.76 -16.06
C PHE A 394 -0.35 -2.00 -15.50
N ASP A 395 -1.02 -2.78 -14.67
CA ASP A 395 -0.49 -4.05 -14.19
C ASP A 395 -0.33 -5.05 -15.34
N TYR A 396 -1.34 -5.18 -16.18
CA TYR A 396 -1.29 -5.98 -17.40
C TYR A 396 -0.07 -5.62 -18.25
N CYS A 397 0.14 -4.34 -18.53
CA CYS A 397 1.28 -3.86 -19.32
C CYS A 397 2.62 -4.18 -18.64
N SER A 398 2.72 -3.98 -17.32
CA SER A 398 3.93 -4.30 -16.55
C SER A 398 4.25 -5.78 -16.60
N VAL A 399 3.26 -6.66 -16.44
CA VAL A 399 3.43 -8.12 -16.52
C VAL A 399 3.88 -8.55 -17.91
N HIS A 400 3.25 -8.03 -18.98
CA HIS A 400 3.65 -8.32 -20.35
C HIS A 400 5.06 -7.80 -20.68
N CYS A 401 5.45 -6.64 -20.13
CA CYS A 401 6.81 -6.13 -20.23
C CYS A 401 7.80 -7.12 -19.62
N VAL A 402 7.57 -7.58 -18.42
CA VAL A 402 8.40 -8.55 -17.71
C VAL A 402 8.52 -9.85 -18.48
N TRP A 403 7.44 -10.43 -18.93
CA TRP A 403 7.47 -11.68 -19.72
C TRP A 403 8.21 -11.51 -21.03
N THR A 404 8.07 -10.34 -21.67
CA THR A 404 8.81 -10.04 -22.91
C THR A 404 10.31 -9.92 -22.65
N LEU A 405 10.71 -9.21 -21.60
CA LEU A 405 12.12 -9.09 -21.19
C LEU A 405 12.74 -10.47 -20.90
N LYS A 406 12.05 -11.30 -20.11
CA LYS A 406 12.50 -12.67 -19.79
C LYS A 406 12.64 -13.52 -21.07
N LYS A 407 11.67 -13.48 -21.97
CA LYS A 407 11.70 -14.19 -23.25
C LYS A 407 12.89 -13.78 -24.13
N HIS A 408 13.36 -12.54 -24.01
CA HIS A 408 14.51 -12.02 -24.76
C HIS A 408 15.84 -12.09 -23.97
N GLY A 409 15.87 -12.90 -22.90
CA GLY A 409 17.10 -13.21 -22.16
C GLY A 409 17.55 -12.14 -21.18
N CYS A 410 16.69 -11.18 -20.83
CA CYS A 410 16.95 -10.24 -19.75
C CYS A 410 16.51 -10.82 -18.40
N GLU A 411 17.11 -10.35 -17.32
CA GLU A 411 16.54 -10.45 -15.96
C GLU A 411 15.60 -9.28 -15.74
N ALA A 412 14.36 -9.59 -15.38
CA ALA A 412 13.33 -8.60 -15.11
C ALA A 412 13.05 -8.50 -13.60
N ILE A 413 13.31 -7.32 -13.05
CA ILE A 413 13.18 -7.01 -11.63
C ILE A 413 11.99 -6.08 -11.46
N LEU A 414 11.01 -6.49 -10.66
CA LEU A 414 9.80 -5.72 -10.40
C LEU A 414 9.89 -4.93 -9.10
N VAL A 415 9.37 -3.71 -9.12
CA VAL A 415 9.13 -2.90 -7.91
C VAL A 415 7.69 -2.43 -7.92
N ASN A 416 6.92 -2.81 -6.92
CA ASN A 416 5.54 -2.36 -6.75
C ASN A 416 5.10 -2.51 -5.29
N ASN A 417 4.01 -1.85 -4.89
CA ASN A 417 3.46 -1.88 -3.53
C ASN A 417 1.94 -2.09 -3.50
N ASN A 418 1.37 -2.55 -4.60
CA ASN A 418 -0.05 -2.85 -4.72
C ASN A 418 -0.29 -4.36 -4.55
N PRO A 419 -0.99 -4.82 -3.48
CA PRO A 419 -1.20 -6.25 -3.26
C PRO A 419 -2.24 -6.86 -4.21
N GLU A 420 -3.05 -6.06 -4.89
CA GLU A 420 -4.12 -6.52 -5.78
C GLU A 420 -3.64 -6.77 -7.22
N THR A 421 -2.33 -6.86 -7.47
CA THR A 421 -1.75 -6.96 -8.82
C THR A 421 -1.02 -8.27 -9.06
N VAL A 422 -1.00 -8.72 -10.33
CA VAL A 422 -0.25 -9.90 -10.78
C VAL A 422 1.25 -9.60 -10.85
N SER A 423 1.65 -8.35 -11.10
CA SER A 423 3.05 -7.95 -11.08
C SER A 423 3.70 -8.17 -9.71
N THR A 424 2.92 -8.19 -8.64
CA THR A 424 3.40 -8.49 -7.29
C THR A 424 3.30 -9.97 -6.89
N ASP A 425 3.02 -10.87 -7.82
CA ASP A 425 3.31 -12.29 -7.65
C ASP A 425 4.81 -12.52 -7.87
N PHE A 426 5.51 -13.05 -6.86
CA PHE A 426 6.97 -13.16 -6.88
C PHE A 426 7.53 -14.02 -8.03
N ASP A 427 6.71 -14.88 -8.63
CA ASP A 427 7.07 -15.73 -9.77
C ASP A 427 6.82 -15.06 -11.14
N THR A 428 6.23 -13.87 -11.18
CA THR A 428 6.05 -13.09 -12.41
C THR A 428 7.38 -12.65 -13.00
N GLY A 429 8.24 -12.05 -12.17
CA GLY A 429 9.58 -11.59 -12.52
C GLY A 429 10.69 -12.58 -12.16
N ASP A 430 11.92 -12.12 -12.22
CA ASP A 430 13.07 -12.83 -11.67
C ASP A 430 13.31 -12.46 -10.20
N ARG A 431 12.91 -11.26 -9.80
CA ARG A 431 12.88 -10.75 -8.43
C ARG A 431 11.78 -9.71 -8.29
N LEU A 432 11.21 -9.65 -7.09
CA LEU A 432 10.20 -8.67 -6.69
C LEU A 432 10.67 -7.92 -5.45
N TYR A 433 10.65 -6.59 -5.52
CA TYR A 433 10.79 -5.69 -4.38
C TYR A 433 9.44 -5.09 -4.04
N PHE A 434 8.94 -5.41 -2.87
CA PHE A 434 7.68 -4.88 -2.38
C PHE A 434 7.95 -3.65 -1.50
N ASP A 435 8.15 -2.52 -2.14
CA ASP A 435 8.56 -1.27 -1.48
C ASP A 435 7.90 -0.04 -2.13
N PRO A 436 7.92 1.10 -1.43
CA PRO A 436 7.40 2.35 -1.96
C PRO A 436 8.08 2.78 -3.28
N LEU A 437 7.29 3.28 -4.21
CA LEU A 437 7.76 3.83 -5.49
C LEU A 437 8.16 5.31 -5.33
N ASN A 438 9.18 5.57 -4.52
CA ASN A 438 9.77 6.89 -4.32
C ASN A 438 11.29 6.86 -4.58
N PRO A 439 11.93 8.02 -4.81
CA PRO A 439 13.35 8.08 -5.16
C PRO A 439 14.27 7.34 -4.18
N GLU A 440 14.10 7.51 -2.88
CA GLU A 440 14.98 6.91 -1.87
C GLU A 440 14.87 5.38 -1.82
N SER A 441 13.65 4.84 -1.87
CA SER A 441 13.42 3.38 -1.89
C SER A 441 13.99 2.77 -3.17
N VAL A 442 13.79 3.44 -4.30
CA VAL A 442 14.31 2.99 -5.60
C VAL A 442 15.84 3.05 -5.65
N ASP A 443 16.46 4.08 -5.08
CA ASP A 443 17.92 4.18 -4.96
C ASP A 443 18.54 3.02 -4.16
N ASN A 444 17.87 2.56 -3.10
CA ASN A 444 18.31 1.40 -2.33
C ASN A 444 18.27 0.12 -3.18
N ILE A 445 17.22 -0.07 -3.97
CA ILE A 445 17.08 -1.21 -4.90
C ILE A 445 18.16 -1.15 -5.99
N ILE A 446 18.37 0.03 -6.59
CA ILE A 446 19.39 0.24 -7.62
C ILE A 446 20.79 -0.06 -7.08
N ALA A 447 21.09 0.36 -5.84
CA ALA A 447 22.38 0.10 -5.20
C ALA A 447 22.64 -1.40 -5.00
N THR A 448 21.61 -2.18 -4.69
CA THR A 448 21.68 -3.64 -4.50
C THR A 448 21.71 -4.39 -5.84
N GLU A 449 20.79 -4.10 -6.74
CA GLU A 449 20.61 -4.82 -8.02
C GLU A 449 21.62 -4.43 -9.09
N LYS A 450 22.04 -3.18 -9.11
CA LYS A 450 22.90 -2.59 -10.17
C LYS A 450 22.31 -2.88 -11.55
N PRO A 451 21.07 -2.44 -11.83
CA PRO A 451 20.41 -2.69 -13.11
C PRO A 451 21.11 -1.98 -14.25
N ASP A 452 21.02 -2.54 -15.45
CA ASP A 452 21.57 -1.93 -16.68
C ASP A 452 20.63 -0.87 -17.26
N ALA A 453 19.34 -0.95 -16.94
CA ALA A 453 18.32 -0.01 -17.39
C ALA A 453 17.02 -0.15 -16.58
N CYS A 454 16.09 0.78 -16.78
CA CYS A 454 14.74 0.70 -16.22
C CYS A 454 13.64 0.96 -17.26
N VAL A 455 12.40 0.62 -16.90
CA VAL A 455 11.18 0.91 -17.67
C VAL A 455 10.19 1.62 -16.74
N VAL A 456 9.77 2.84 -17.11
CA VAL A 456 8.80 3.65 -16.36
C VAL A 456 7.43 3.72 -17.05
N GLN A 457 7.35 3.41 -18.33
CA GLN A 457 6.21 3.72 -19.19
C GLN A 457 4.94 2.93 -18.87
N PHE A 458 5.07 1.76 -18.25
CA PHE A 458 3.94 0.86 -18.02
C PHE A 458 3.32 0.96 -16.62
N GLY A 459 3.99 1.64 -15.68
CA GLY A 459 3.52 1.80 -14.31
C GLY A 459 2.65 3.05 -14.06
N GLY A 460 2.06 3.62 -15.11
CA GLY A 460 1.19 4.80 -15.02
C GLY A 460 1.89 6.01 -14.38
N GLN A 461 1.10 6.87 -13.77
CA GLN A 461 1.58 8.12 -13.20
C GLN A 461 2.58 7.93 -12.05
N THR A 462 2.48 6.84 -11.32
CA THR A 462 3.39 6.54 -10.20
C THR A 462 4.81 6.30 -10.72
N ALA A 463 4.96 5.47 -11.73
CA ALA A 463 6.26 5.16 -12.33
C ALA A 463 6.83 6.33 -13.14
N ILE A 464 5.99 7.06 -13.89
CA ILE A 464 6.42 8.20 -14.71
C ILE A 464 7.06 9.30 -13.85
N LYS A 465 6.57 9.54 -12.64
CA LYS A 465 7.17 10.50 -11.70
C LYS A 465 8.64 10.18 -11.34
N LEU A 466 9.07 8.94 -11.52
CA LEU A 466 10.45 8.52 -11.29
C LEU A 466 11.37 8.80 -12.50
N ALA A 467 10.83 9.10 -13.68
CA ALA A 467 11.62 9.26 -14.92
C ALA A 467 12.72 10.31 -14.76
N LYS A 468 12.39 11.48 -14.22
CA LYS A 468 13.36 12.55 -13.99
C LYS A 468 14.47 12.12 -13.05
N HIS A 469 14.13 11.44 -11.95
CA HIS A 469 15.10 10.93 -10.99
C HIS A 469 16.02 9.88 -11.60
N MET A 470 15.48 8.97 -12.44
CA MET A 470 16.29 7.98 -13.15
C MET A 470 17.29 8.62 -14.10
N ASP A 471 16.89 9.66 -14.81
CA ASP A 471 17.76 10.43 -15.68
C ASP A 471 18.87 11.16 -14.89
N GLU A 472 18.51 11.83 -13.79
CA GLU A 472 19.45 12.55 -12.91
C GLU A 472 20.55 11.63 -12.33
N ILE A 473 20.23 10.38 -12.00
CA ILE A 473 21.19 9.39 -11.49
C ILE A 473 21.89 8.61 -12.61
N GLY A 474 21.55 8.87 -13.88
CA GLY A 474 22.16 8.27 -15.06
C GLY A 474 21.76 6.82 -15.32
N LEU A 475 20.62 6.35 -14.81
CA LEU A 475 20.08 5.02 -15.14
C LEU A 475 19.29 5.09 -16.46
N PRO A 476 19.72 4.37 -17.52
CA PRO A 476 19.07 4.41 -18.83
C PRO A 476 17.59 4.00 -18.74
N ILE A 477 16.71 4.82 -19.30
CA ILE A 477 15.28 4.52 -19.44
C ILE A 477 15.07 3.86 -20.81
N LEU A 478 14.51 2.66 -20.83
CA LEU A 478 14.13 1.96 -22.06
C LEU A 478 12.76 2.46 -22.53
N GLY A 479 12.67 2.79 -23.81
CA GLY A 479 11.47 3.35 -24.43
C GLY A 479 11.55 4.86 -24.51
N THR A 480 10.54 5.57 -24.00
CA THR A 480 10.49 7.03 -24.05
C THR A 480 11.46 7.66 -23.05
N PRO A 481 12.41 8.51 -23.50
CA PRO A 481 13.36 9.17 -22.60
C PRO A 481 12.67 10.20 -21.69
N ALA A 482 13.30 10.50 -20.55
CA ALA A 482 12.76 11.41 -19.54
C ALA A 482 12.40 12.79 -20.09
N ASP A 483 13.25 13.37 -20.93
CA ASP A 483 13.01 14.68 -21.53
C ASP A 483 11.76 14.70 -22.42
N ALA A 484 11.51 13.64 -23.20
CA ALA A 484 10.30 13.53 -24.02
C ALA A 484 9.03 13.33 -23.18
N ILE A 485 9.15 12.65 -22.02
CA ILE A 485 8.06 12.54 -21.05
C ILE A 485 7.75 13.92 -20.47
N ASP A 486 8.77 14.65 -20.04
CA ASP A 486 8.64 15.99 -19.48
C ASP A 486 8.06 16.99 -20.51
N GLU A 487 8.55 16.95 -21.76
CA GLU A 487 7.99 17.76 -22.86
C GLU A 487 6.50 17.50 -23.11
N ALA A 488 6.06 16.26 -22.96
CA ALA A 488 4.65 15.91 -23.12
C ALA A 488 3.78 16.29 -21.91
N GLU A 489 4.33 16.33 -20.70
CA GLU A 489 3.59 16.65 -19.46
C GLU A 489 3.61 18.15 -19.13
N ASP A 490 4.68 18.87 -19.48
CA ASP A 490 4.78 20.32 -19.33
C ASP A 490 3.96 21.01 -20.41
N ARG A 491 2.99 21.83 -20.01
CA ARG A 491 2.05 22.46 -20.95
C ARG A 491 2.71 23.44 -21.90
N GLU A 492 3.67 24.20 -21.43
CA GLU A 492 4.38 25.21 -22.24
C GLU A 492 5.25 24.52 -23.28
N ARG A 493 6.05 23.54 -22.86
CA ARG A 493 6.88 22.73 -23.76
C ARG A 493 6.04 21.95 -24.78
N PHE A 494 4.89 21.41 -24.34
CA PHE A 494 3.97 20.70 -25.23
C PHE A 494 3.31 21.64 -26.25
N ASP A 495 2.93 22.84 -25.83
CA ASP A 495 2.39 23.86 -26.75
C ASP A 495 3.41 24.27 -27.81
N GLU A 496 4.69 24.48 -27.41
CA GLU A 496 5.79 24.74 -28.34
C GLU A 496 6.03 23.58 -29.31
N LEU A 497 5.92 22.32 -28.82
CA LEU A 497 6.00 21.13 -29.67
C LEU A 497 4.92 21.14 -30.76
N LEU A 498 3.67 21.40 -30.37
CA LEU A 498 2.54 21.45 -31.31
C LEU A 498 2.71 22.56 -32.35
N GLU A 499 3.25 23.72 -31.95
CA GLU A 499 3.57 24.83 -32.86
C GLU A 499 4.68 24.43 -33.86
N ARG A 500 5.76 23.81 -33.37
CA ARG A 500 6.84 23.28 -34.26
C ARG A 500 6.31 22.26 -35.27
N CYS A 501 5.34 21.44 -34.84
CA CYS A 501 4.72 20.42 -35.70
C CYS A 501 3.58 20.99 -36.58
N SER A 502 3.23 22.26 -36.42
CA SER A 502 2.07 22.88 -37.09
C SER A 502 0.75 22.14 -36.82
N ILE A 503 0.60 21.59 -35.61
CA ILE A 503 -0.61 20.89 -35.15
C ILE A 503 -1.51 21.91 -34.43
N PRO A 504 -2.77 22.08 -34.88
CA PRO A 504 -3.69 23.04 -34.26
C PRO A 504 -4.07 22.60 -32.84
N ARG A 505 -4.11 23.55 -31.93
CA ARG A 505 -4.64 23.41 -30.57
C ARG A 505 -5.67 24.48 -30.24
N ALA A 506 -6.44 24.29 -29.19
CA ALA A 506 -7.28 25.35 -28.67
C ALA A 506 -6.40 26.53 -28.20
N PRO A 507 -6.75 27.79 -28.52
CA PRO A 507 -6.03 28.94 -27.99
C PRO A 507 -5.96 28.86 -26.46
N GLY A 508 -4.80 29.07 -25.90
CA GLY A 508 -4.59 28.98 -24.45
C GLY A 508 -3.36 29.75 -24.03
N ARG A 509 -3.30 30.10 -22.74
CA ARG A 509 -2.19 30.82 -22.13
C ARG A 509 -1.94 30.29 -20.73
N THR A 510 -0.68 30.00 -20.43
CA THR A 510 -0.24 29.66 -19.07
C THR A 510 -0.18 30.94 -18.24
N VAL A 511 -0.78 30.93 -17.06
CA VAL A 511 -0.91 32.08 -16.16
C VAL A 511 -0.58 31.67 -14.72
N PHE A 512 -0.07 32.61 -13.91
CA PHE A 512 0.43 32.34 -12.56
C PHE A 512 -0.39 32.98 -11.43
N ASN A 513 -1.34 33.85 -11.79
CA ASN A 513 -2.20 34.51 -10.82
C ASN A 513 -3.58 34.83 -11.42
N LEU A 514 -4.50 35.28 -10.57
CA LEU A 514 -5.88 35.56 -10.96
C LEU A 514 -6.00 36.69 -11.96
N GLU A 515 -5.19 37.75 -11.84
CA GLU A 515 -5.24 38.91 -12.75
C GLU A 515 -4.85 38.49 -14.18
N GLU A 516 -3.78 37.71 -14.31
CA GLU A 516 -3.36 37.13 -15.58
C GLU A 516 -4.44 36.17 -16.16
N ALA A 517 -5.11 35.38 -15.28
CA ALA A 517 -6.17 34.47 -15.72
C ALA A 517 -7.37 35.24 -16.30
N LEU A 518 -7.77 36.33 -15.68
CA LEU A 518 -8.84 37.22 -16.19
C LEU A 518 -8.45 37.88 -17.52
N ALA A 519 -7.23 38.40 -17.60
CA ALA A 519 -6.74 39.00 -18.85
C ALA A 519 -6.65 37.96 -19.98
N ALA A 520 -6.19 36.77 -19.71
CA ALA A 520 -6.17 35.67 -20.68
C ALA A 520 -7.58 35.23 -21.12
N ALA A 521 -8.54 35.22 -20.20
CA ALA A 521 -9.93 34.90 -20.53
C ALA A 521 -10.55 35.96 -21.45
N ASP A 522 -10.27 37.24 -21.22
CA ASP A 522 -10.71 38.35 -22.10
C ASP A 522 -10.07 38.27 -23.48
N GLU A 523 -8.77 37.93 -23.56
CA GLU A 523 -8.02 37.79 -24.81
C GLU A 523 -8.52 36.59 -25.64
N ILE A 524 -8.75 35.43 -25.00
CA ILE A 524 -9.16 34.19 -25.67
C ILE A 524 -10.65 34.24 -26.06
N GLY A 525 -11.47 34.91 -25.26
CA GLY A 525 -12.91 34.96 -25.40
C GLY A 525 -13.63 33.82 -24.65
N LEU A 526 -14.75 34.16 -24.01
CA LEU A 526 -15.59 33.23 -23.27
C LEU A 526 -16.44 32.35 -24.19
N PRO A 527 -16.71 31.06 -23.82
CA PRO A 527 -16.35 30.39 -22.60
C PRO A 527 -14.88 29.91 -22.59
N VAL A 528 -14.21 29.96 -21.43
CA VAL A 528 -12.87 29.45 -21.24
C VAL A 528 -12.83 28.27 -20.31
N LEU A 529 -11.83 27.41 -20.50
CA LEU A 529 -11.53 26.28 -19.67
C LEU A 529 -10.24 26.55 -18.87
N MET A 530 -10.31 26.47 -17.54
CA MET A 530 -9.13 26.58 -16.68
C MET A 530 -8.68 25.20 -16.22
N ARG A 531 -7.40 24.90 -16.42
CA ARG A 531 -6.74 23.65 -16.00
C ARG A 531 -5.47 23.99 -15.24
N PRO A 532 -5.16 23.30 -14.12
CA PRO A 532 -3.84 23.36 -13.53
C PRO A 532 -2.80 22.88 -14.54
N SER A 533 -1.67 23.57 -14.63
CA SER A 533 -0.48 23.06 -15.32
C SER A 533 0.13 21.93 -14.52
N TYR A 534 0.84 21.01 -15.18
CA TYR A 534 1.51 19.88 -14.51
C TYR A 534 0.57 18.94 -13.73
N VAL A 535 -0.61 18.70 -14.25
CA VAL A 535 -1.52 17.68 -13.71
C VAL A 535 -1.52 16.49 -14.66
N PRO A 536 -1.26 15.28 -14.16
CA PRO A 536 -1.29 14.07 -14.98
C PRO A 536 -2.58 13.94 -15.77
N VAL A 537 -2.44 13.61 -17.02
CA VAL A 537 -3.40 13.75 -18.15
C VAL A 537 -4.84 13.36 -17.88
N SER A 538 -5.12 12.34 -17.11
CA SER A 538 -6.48 11.81 -16.94
C SER A 538 -7.31 12.54 -15.87
N TYR A 539 -6.72 13.49 -15.15
CA TYR A 539 -7.36 14.12 -13.99
C TYR A 539 -7.73 15.57 -14.17
N THR A 540 -7.69 16.04 -15.38
CA THR A 540 -8.36 17.29 -15.69
C THR A 540 -9.85 17.08 -15.53
N HIS A 541 -10.35 17.17 -14.30
CA HIS A 541 -11.72 17.57 -14.12
C HIS A 541 -11.82 18.98 -14.65
N LEU A 542 -12.11 19.00 -15.91
CA LEU A 542 -12.54 20.16 -16.65
C LEU A 542 -13.78 20.68 -15.94
N ARG A 543 -13.64 21.61 -15.03
CA ARG A 543 -14.72 22.53 -14.76
C ARG A 543 -14.76 23.46 -15.96
N ALA A 544 -15.56 23.09 -16.95
CA ALA A 544 -16.12 24.07 -17.84
C ALA A 544 -16.97 24.98 -16.95
N HIS A 545 -16.40 26.10 -16.51
CA HIS A 545 -17.21 27.20 -16.06
C HIS A 545 -17.74 27.84 -17.33
N GLU A 546 -18.94 27.43 -17.73
CA GLU A 546 -19.81 28.27 -18.52
C GLU A 546 -20.09 29.48 -17.63
N THR A 547 -19.24 30.47 -17.68
CA THR A 547 -19.52 31.74 -17.07
C THR A 547 -20.41 32.53 -18.01
N THR A 548 -21.66 32.22 -17.96
CA THR A 548 -22.69 33.23 -18.15
C THR A 548 -22.96 33.79 -16.74
N LEU A 549 -22.45 34.98 -16.45
CA LEU A 549 -23.03 35.95 -15.53
C LEU A 549 -23.28 35.58 -14.04
N HIS A 550 -22.48 34.75 -13.41
CA HIS A 550 -22.46 34.62 -11.94
C HIS A 550 -21.03 34.51 -11.44
N LEU A 551 -20.32 35.60 -11.50
CA LEU A 551 -19.25 35.95 -10.56
C LEU A 551 -19.81 36.95 -9.57
#